data_4a33ed8f1263b0bf0372021e1fd0cdc4
#
_entry.id   4a33ed8f1263b0bf0372021e1fd0cdc4
#
_cell.length_a   1.000
_cell.length_b   1.000
_cell.length_c   1.000
_cell.angle_alpha   90.00
_cell.angle_beta   90.00
_cell.angle_gamma   90.00
#
_symmetry.space_group_name_H-M   'P 1'
#
loop_
_entity.id
_entity.type
_entity.pdbx_description
1 polymer ?
#
loop_
_entity_poly.entity_id
_entity_poly.type
_entity_poly.pdbx_seq_one_letter_code
_entity_poly.pdbx_strand_id
1 'polypeptide(L)'
;MAKLDGAKVLVIGGASGVGFGVAAAALEAGAEVVIGSSQAPRVEAAAKTLGQIAKGKGVKGQIVDVKDEASVAAFFDAAGPFDHLVFTAGDWGHMFGPTRDLDVEASKARMEVRFWGAARAAKYATRQIAKDGSIALTGGMLAHRPMPGMPLVTASAHTTEGLAMGLARDLAPIRVNAVCLGLIMSEQVQTMGEATIKGFTANLPLPRGGTVEEAAEAYLYLMRATYVTGQVLRVDGGGSLV
;
A
#
# COMPACT_ATOMS: atom_id res chain seq x y z
N MET A 1 -5.94 4.40 21.41
CA MET A 1 -5.21 3.85 20.24
C MET A 1 -3.85 3.35 20.70
N ALA A 2 -3.38 2.23 20.17
CA ALA A 2 -2.04 1.69 20.46
C ALA A 2 -0.95 2.70 20.07
N LYS A 3 0.19 2.65 20.76
CA LYS A 3 1.37 3.45 20.38
C LYS A 3 2.17 2.67 19.35
N LEU A 4 2.84 3.36 18.43
CA LEU A 4 3.80 2.74 17.49
C LEU A 4 5.24 2.81 18.00
N ASP A 5 5.48 3.44 19.14
CA ASP A 5 6.81 3.51 19.73
C ASP A 5 7.33 2.11 20.10
N GLY A 6 8.45 1.72 19.51
CA GLY A 6 9.03 0.39 19.62
C GLY A 6 8.37 -0.71 18.77
N ALA A 7 7.26 -0.43 18.09
CA ALA A 7 6.66 -1.38 17.15
C ALA A 7 7.53 -1.53 15.89
N LYS A 8 7.53 -2.71 15.28
CA LYS A 8 8.21 -2.98 14.02
C LYS A 8 7.23 -3.04 12.87
N VAL A 9 7.43 -2.19 11.88
CA VAL A 9 6.57 -2.04 10.70
C VAL A 9 7.31 -2.49 9.44
N LEU A 10 6.73 -3.43 8.71
CA LEU A 10 7.21 -3.83 7.39
C LEU A 10 6.39 -3.10 6.32
N VAL A 11 7.05 -2.46 5.33
CA VAL A 11 6.40 -1.74 4.24
C VAL A 11 6.87 -2.29 2.90
N ILE A 12 6.08 -3.19 2.28
CA ILE A 12 6.35 -3.68 0.93
C ILE A 12 5.80 -2.66 -0.08
N GLY A 13 6.67 -2.11 -0.92
CA GLY A 13 6.43 -0.92 -1.73
C GLY A 13 6.92 0.37 -1.04
N GLY A 14 7.73 0.24 0.02
CA GLY A 14 8.20 1.34 0.87
C GLY A 14 9.31 2.22 0.27
N ALA A 15 9.78 1.95 -0.95
CA ALA A 15 10.87 2.70 -1.55
C ALA A 15 10.43 3.96 -2.31
N SER A 16 9.12 4.25 -2.44
CA SER A 16 8.61 5.44 -3.12
C SER A 16 7.15 5.73 -2.78
N GLY A 17 6.67 6.90 -3.16
CA GLY A 17 5.27 7.30 -3.10
C GLY A 17 4.63 7.09 -1.73
N VAL A 18 3.41 6.57 -1.70
CA VAL A 18 2.65 6.36 -0.45
C VAL A 18 3.38 5.46 0.54
N GLY A 19 4.02 4.38 0.05
CA GLY A 19 4.76 3.47 0.92
C GLY A 19 5.94 4.14 1.62
N PHE A 20 6.66 5.02 0.92
CA PHE A 20 7.72 5.83 1.53
C PHE A 20 7.16 6.77 2.59
N GLY A 21 6.04 7.45 2.31
CA GLY A 21 5.39 8.32 3.30
C GLY A 21 4.92 7.55 4.54
N VAL A 22 4.36 6.34 4.37
CA VAL A 22 3.99 5.48 5.51
C VAL A 22 5.22 5.10 6.33
N ALA A 23 6.33 4.75 5.67
CA ALA A 23 7.58 4.44 6.36
C ALA A 23 8.11 5.64 7.16
N ALA A 24 8.11 6.84 6.57
CA ALA A 24 8.51 8.08 7.23
C ALA A 24 7.63 8.38 8.45
N ALA A 25 6.32 8.37 8.29
CA ALA A 25 5.37 8.64 9.36
C ALA A 25 5.44 7.59 10.50
N ALA A 26 5.70 6.31 10.18
CA ALA A 26 5.90 5.27 11.17
C ALA A 26 7.19 5.50 12.00
N LEU A 27 8.29 5.90 11.34
CA LEU A 27 9.54 6.29 12.02
C LEU A 27 9.34 7.49 12.94
N GLU A 28 8.64 8.53 12.49
CA GLU A 28 8.31 9.70 13.31
C GLU A 28 7.44 9.32 14.53
N ALA A 29 6.55 8.34 14.34
CA ALA A 29 5.72 7.79 15.42
C ALA A 29 6.49 6.85 16.38
N GLY A 30 7.78 6.63 16.13
CA GLY A 30 8.66 5.87 17.02
C GLY A 30 8.86 4.40 16.65
N ALA A 31 8.33 3.94 15.51
CA ALA A 31 8.50 2.56 15.07
C ALA A 31 9.90 2.28 14.52
N GLU A 32 10.30 1.00 14.52
CA GLU A 32 11.32 0.47 13.63
C GLU A 32 10.70 0.13 12.28
N VAL A 33 11.39 0.39 11.18
CA VAL A 33 10.84 0.18 9.84
C VAL A 33 11.75 -0.67 8.98
N VAL A 34 11.16 -1.66 8.30
CA VAL A 34 11.80 -2.38 7.19
C VAL A 34 11.04 -2.08 5.92
N ILE A 35 11.68 -1.44 4.96
CA ILE A 35 11.12 -1.21 3.63
C ILE A 35 11.54 -2.30 2.66
N GLY A 36 10.60 -2.72 1.80
CA GLY A 36 10.82 -3.69 0.73
C GLY A 36 10.43 -3.16 -0.63
N SER A 37 11.24 -3.42 -1.67
CA SER A 37 10.92 -3.17 -3.07
C SER A 37 11.81 -4.03 -3.98
N SER A 38 11.41 -4.21 -5.23
CA SER A 38 12.15 -5.05 -6.19
C SER A 38 13.40 -4.38 -6.78
N GLN A 39 13.59 -3.07 -6.59
CA GLN A 39 14.67 -2.31 -7.21
C GLN A 39 15.72 -1.89 -6.17
N ALA A 40 16.87 -2.56 -6.15
CA ALA A 40 17.94 -2.31 -5.19
C ALA A 40 18.36 -0.83 -5.09
N PRO A 41 18.61 -0.08 -6.19
CA PRO A 41 19.00 1.33 -6.08
C PRO A 41 17.94 2.21 -5.40
N ARG A 42 16.65 1.91 -5.63
CA ARG A 42 15.55 2.63 -4.96
C ARG A 42 15.47 2.31 -3.47
N VAL A 43 15.66 1.04 -3.11
CA VAL A 43 15.67 0.61 -1.71
C VAL A 43 16.80 1.29 -0.95
N GLU A 44 18.01 1.32 -1.51
CA GLU A 44 19.18 1.95 -0.90
C GLU A 44 18.97 3.47 -0.71
N ALA A 45 18.52 4.17 -1.75
CA ALA A 45 18.25 5.61 -1.69
C ALA A 45 17.16 5.93 -0.66
N ALA A 46 16.06 5.17 -0.66
CA ALA A 46 14.97 5.36 0.30
C ALA A 46 15.41 5.07 1.74
N ALA A 47 16.12 3.98 1.98
CA ALA A 47 16.62 3.63 3.31
C ALA A 47 17.60 4.70 3.85
N LYS A 48 18.46 5.26 2.99
CA LYS A 48 19.35 6.37 3.34
C LYS A 48 18.55 7.62 3.77
N THR A 49 17.55 8.02 2.99
CA THR A 49 16.72 9.19 3.30
C THR A 49 15.91 8.98 4.58
N LEU A 50 15.26 7.82 4.73
CA LEU A 50 14.51 7.45 5.93
C LEU A 50 15.42 7.39 7.17
N GLY A 51 16.68 6.96 7.03
CA GLY A 51 17.67 6.96 8.10
C GLY A 51 17.95 8.36 8.68
N GLN A 52 17.81 9.42 7.88
CA GLN A 52 17.92 10.80 8.36
C GLN A 52 16.72 11.22 9.22
N ILE A 53 15.52 10.69 8.90
CA ILE A 53 14.28 10.93 9.66
C ILE A 53 14.30 10.14 10.98
N ALA A 54 14.84 8.95 10.95
CA ALA A 54 14.80 7.97 12.04
C ALA A 54 15.49 8.41 13.35
N LYS A 55 16.33 9.46 13.34
CA LYS A 55 17.03 10.00 14.51
C LYS A 55 17.66 8.90 15.41
N GLY A 56 18.28 7.88 14.80
CA GLY A 56 18.90 6.77 15.51
C GLY A 56 18.04 5.54 15.74
N LYS A 57 16.76 5.54 15.31
CA LYS A 57 15.92 4.32 15.26
C LYS A 57 16.21 3.53 13.98
N GLY A 58 16.04 2.20 14.02
CA GLY A 58 16.44 1.33 12.93
C GLY A 58 15.54 1.44 11.72
N VAL A 59 16.09 1.84 10.57
CA VAL A 59 15.48 1.61 9.26
C VAL A 59 16.36 0.63 8.48
N LYS A 60 15.72 -0.37 7.84
CA LYS A 60 16.41 -1.33 6.98
C LYS A 60 15.73 -1.36 5.63
N GLY A 61 16.52 -1.40 4.56
CA GLY A 61 16.07 -1.67 3.20
C GLY A 61 16.36 -3.12 2.82
N GLN A 62 15.38 -3.80 2.20
CA GLN A 62 15.53 -5.17 1.72
C GLN A 62 14.93 -5.29 0.33
N ILE A 63 15.54 -6.10 -0.53
CA ILE A 63 15.00 -6.40 -1.86
C ILE A 63 13.89 -7.44 -1.70
N VAL A 64 12.72 -7.19 -2.33
CA VAL A 64 11.64 -8.15 -2.44
C VAL A 64 10.93 -8.01 -3.78
N ASP A 65 10.93 -9.07 -4.58
CA ASP A 65 10.04 -9.19 -5.73
C ASP A 65 8.80 -9.98 -5.30
N VAL A 66 7.66 -9.30 -5.22
CA VAL A 66 6.40 -9.91 -4.78
C VAL A 66 5.81 -10.90 -5.79
N LYS A 67 6.36 -10.97 -7.00
CA LYS A 67 6.02 -11.98 -8.02
C LYS A 67 6.73 -13.30 -7.77
N ASP A 68 7.85 -13.28 -7.06
CA ASP A 68 8.65 -14.45 -6.70
C ASP A 68 8.38 -14.85 -5.24
N GLU A 69 7.81 -16.02 -5.06
CA GLU A 69 7.45 -16.55 -3.75
C GLU A 69 8.67 -16.77 -2.86
N ALA A 70 9.80 -17.19 -3.43
CA ALA A 70 11.04 -17.40 -2.67
C ALA A 70 11.61 -16.05 -2.18
N SER A 71 11.54 -15.00 -3.01
CA SER A 71 11.92 -13.64 -2.62
C SER A 71 11.05 -13.10 -1.47
N VAL A 72 9.74 -13.35 -1.53
CA VAL A 72 8.82 -12.96 -0.44
C VAL A 72 9.17 -13.73 0.85
N ALA A 73 9.39 -15.04 0.78
CA ALA A 73 9.78 -15.82 1.93
C ALA A 73 11.07 -15.28 2.58
N ALA A 74 12.11 -15.07 1.78
CA ALA A 74 13.40 -14.55 2.24
C ALA A 74 13.26 -13.15 2.88
N PHE A 75 12.39 -12.29 2.36
CA PHE A 75 12.12 -10.97 2.95
C PHE A 75 11.59 -11.09 4.39
N PHE A 76 10.58 -11.94 4.62
CA PHE A 76 10.01 -12.13 5.97
C PHE A 76 10.98 -12.85 6.91
N ASP A 77 11.73 -13.85 6.43
CA ASP A 77 12.72 -14.56 7.22
C ASP A 77 13.85 -13.61 7.70
N ALA A 78 14.33 -12.72 6.82
CA ALA A 78 15.33 -11.72 7.17
C ALA A 78 14.78 -10.58 8.03
N ALA A 79 13.50 -10.24 7.89
CA ALA A 79 12.86 -9.24 8.74
C ALA A 79 12.70 -9.74 10.19
N GLY A 80 12.42 -11.03 10.40
CA GLY A 80 12.12 -11.60 11.72
C GLY A 80 10.77 -11.13 12.27
N PRO A 81 10.50 -11.32 13.58
CA PRO A 81 9.20 -10.92 14.18
C PRO A 81 8.89 -9.43 13.98
N PHE A 82 7.60 -9.11 13.78
CA PHE A 82 7.13 -7.75 13.52
C PHE A 82 5.67 -7.57 13.95
N ASP A 83 5.20 -6.32 14.05
CA ASP A 83 3.87 -5.97 14.53
C ASP A 83 2.90 -5.60 13.39
N HIS A 84 3.37 -4.88 12.39
CA HIS A 84 2.50 -4.39 11.32
C HIS A 84 3.10 -4.60 9.93
N LEU A 85 2.25 -5.03 8.98
CA LEU A 85 2.57 -5.09 7.56
C LEU A 85 1.74 -4.06 6.79
N VAL A 86 2.40 -3.26 5.97
CA VAL A 86 1.76 -2.39 4.99
C VAL A 86 2.18 -2.83 3.59
N PHE A 87 1.20 -3.10 2.73
CA PHE A 87 1.42 -3.49 1.35
C PHE A 87 0.94 -2.39 0.41
N THR A 88 1.87 -1.64 -0.15
CA THR A 88 1.62 -0.56 -1.12
C THR A 88 2.17 -0.86 -2.50
N ALA A 89 2.82 -2.03 -2.68
CA ALA A 89 3.35 -2.40 -3.98
C ALA A 89 2.25 -2.47 -5.03
N GLY A 90 2.45 -1.78 -6.13
CA GLY A 90 1.48 -1.72 -7.20
C GLY A 90 2.04 -0.99 -8.40
N ASP A 91 1.43 -1.25 -9.53
CA ASP A 91 1.78 -0.65 -10.79
C ASP A 91 0.48 -0.36 -11.57
N TRP A 92 0.39 0.80 -12.19
CA TRP A 92 -0.81 1.26 -12.88
C TRP A 92 -0.77 1.05 -14.39
N GLY A 93 0.39 0.77 -14.99
CA GLY A 93 0.57 0.74 -16.45
C GLY A 93 -0.27 -0.35 -17.15
N HIS A 94 -0.65 -0.09 -18.40
CA HIS A 94 -1.31 -1.00 -19.36
C HIS A 94 -2.68 -1.60 -18.97
N MET A 95 -3.34 -1.10 -17.91
CA MET A 95 -4.72 -1.49 -17.56
C MET A 95 -5.77 -0.47 -18.06
N PHE A 96 -5.35 0.47 -18.89
CA PHE A 96 -6.18 1.57 -19.39
C PHE A 96 -6.47 1.36 -20.88
N GLY A 97 -7.66 1.74 -21.29
CA GLY A 97 -8.11 1.72 -22.67
C GLY A 97 -9.52 1.20 -22.83
N PRO A 98 -10.14 1.41 -24.03
CA PRO A 98 -11.43 0.83 -24.36
C PRO A 98 -11.37 -0.70 -24.24
N THR A 99 -12.44 -1.33 -23.75
CA THR A 99 -12.47 -2.78 -23.49
C THR A 99 -12.05 -3.63 -24.70
N ARG A 100 -12.41 -3.19 -25.91
CA ARG A 100 -12.03 -3.89 -27.16
C ARG A 100 -10.52 -3.90 -27.46
N ASP A 101 -9.78 -2.94 -26.88
CA ASP A 101 -8.35 -2.73 -27.17
C ASP A 101 -7.47 -3.12 -25.96
N LEU A 102 -8.07 -3.72 -24.90
CA LEU A 102 -7.33 -4.09 -23.70
C LEU A 102 -6.33 -5.23 -23.97
N ASP A 103 -5.09 -5.02 -23.57
CA ASP A 103 -4.10 -6.09 -23.48
C ASP A 103 -4.30 -6.88 -22.19
N VAL A 104 -5.03 -7.99 -22.29
CA VAL A 104 -5.36 -8.85 -21.14
C VAL A 104 -4.09 -9.50 -20.57
N GLU A 105 -3.13 -9.89 -21.42
CA GLU A 105 -1.91 -10.56 -20.95
C GLU A 105 -0.99 -9.58 -20.18
N ALA A 106 -0.81 -8.37 -20.70
CA ALA A 106 -0.08 -7.33 -19.96
C ALA A 106 -0.79 -6.96 -18.63
N SER A 107 -2.11 -7.00 -18.62
CA SER A 107 -2.90 -6.74 -17.40
C SER A 107 -2.75 -7.83 -16.33
N LYS A 108 -2.57 -9.09 -16.72
CA LYS A 108 -2.27 -10.19 -15.77
C LYS A 108 -0.99 -9.92 -14.99
N ALA A 109 0.05 -9.42 -15.64
CA ALA A 109 1.32 -9.08 -14.99
C ALA A 109 1.14 -8.03 -13.86
N ARG A 110 0.15 -7.15 -14.00
CA ARG A 110 -0.18 -6.15 -12.96
C ARG A 110 -0.94 -6.75 -11.79
N MET A 111 -1.88 -7.65 -12.06
CA MET A 111 -2.58 -8.40 -11.02
C MET A 111 -1.60 -9.27 -10.22
N GLU A 112 -0.52 -9.74 -10.86
CA GLU A 112 0.54 -10.51 -10.21
C GLU A 112 1.21 -9.73 -9.07
N VAL A 113 1.42 -8.42 -9.23
CA VAL A 113 1.96 -7.57 -8.17
C VAL A 113 0.91 -7.24 -7.12
N ARG A 114 -0.25 -6.70 -7.55
CA ARG A 114 -1.24 -6.13 -6.63
C ARG A 114 -2.00 -7.18 -5.83
N PHE A 115 -2.51 -8.19 -6.49
CA PHE A 115 -3.36 -9.20 -5.87
C PHE A 115 -2.53 -10.39 -5.39
N TRP A 116 -1.84 -11.07 -6.29
CA TRP A 116 -1.06 -12.26 -5.94
C TRP A 116 0.13 -11.92 -5.04
N GLY A 117 0.79 -10.78 -5.27
CA GLY A 117 1.85 -10.29 -4.40
C GLY A 117 1.36 -9.99 -2.98
N ALA A 118 0.18 -9.36 -2.84
CA ALA A 118 -0.43 -9.12 -1.53
C ALA A 118 -0.83 -10.43 -0.83
N ALA A 119 -1.38 -11.40 -1.58
CA ALA A 119 -1.73 -12.70 -1.04
C ALA A 119 -0.50 -13.48 -0.55
N ARG A 120 0.61 -13.49 -1.33
CA ARG A 120 1.89 -14.08 -0.90
C ARG A 120 2.42 -13.37 0.34
N ALA A 121 2.44 -12.03 0.35
CA ALA A 121 2.88 -11.27 1.51
C ALA A 121 2.06 -11.61 2.76
N ALA A 122 0.73 -11.69 2.66
CA ALA A 122 -0.12 -12.10 3.77
C ALA A 122 0.20 -13.52 4.24
N LYS A 123 0.36 -14.49 3.30
CA LYS A 123 0.75 -15.87 3.61
C LYS A 123 2.03 -15.93 4.45
N TYR A 124 3.08 -15.24 4.03
CA TYR A 124 4.35 -15.30 4.73
C TYR A 124 4.37 -14.45 6.01
N ALA A 125 3.60 -13.37 6.05
CA ALA A 125 3.42 -12.57 7.26
C ALA A 125 2.92 -13.40 8.46
N THR A 126 2.03 -14.38 8.24
CA THR A 126 1.45 -15.22 9.31
C THR A 126 2.48 -15.96 10.14
N ARG A 127 3.71 -16.14 9.63
CA ARG A 127 4.77 -16.87 10.32
C ARG A 127 5.38 -16.09 11.49
N GLN A 128 5.34 -14.75 11.42
CA GLN A 128 6.12 -13.90 12.32
C GLN A 128 5.41 -12.63 12.80
N ILE A 129 4.20 -12.33 12.30
CA ILE A 129 3.41 -11.19 12.75
C ILE A 129 2.91 -11.41 14.18
N ALA A 130 2.95 -10.36 15.01
CA ALA A 130 2.38 -10.39 16.35
C ALA A 130 0.87 -10.70 16.32
N LYS A 131 0.36 -11.44 17.31
CA LYS A 131 -1.05 -11.84 17.37
C LYS A 131 -2.03 -10.67 17.43
N ASP A 132 -1.62 -9.54 18.00
CA ASP A 132 -2.35 -8.28 18.07
C ASP A 132 -1.95 -7.31 16.95
N GLY A 133 -1.16 -7.77 16.01
CA GLY A 133 -0.66 -7.01 14.88
C GLY A 133 -1.71 -6.65 13.85
N SER A 134 -1.26 -6.03 12.75
CA SER A 134 -2.15 -5.67 11.66
C SER A 134 -1.50 -5.74 10.28
N ILE A 135 -2.34 -5.98 9.27
CA ILE A 135 -2.01 -5.91 7.84
C ILE A 135 -2.88 -4.82 7.21
N ALA A 136 -2.27 -3.89 6.49
CA ALA A 136 -2.97 -2.88 5.71
C ALA A 136 -2.64 -3.04 4.22
N LEU A 137 -3.64 -3.31 3.40
CA LEU A 137 -3.53 -3.42 1.96
C LEU A 137 -3.93 -2.11 1.28
N THR A 138 -3.43 -1.87 0.06
CA THR A 138 -3.69 -0.65 -0.69
C THR A 138 -4.59 -0.92 -1.89
N GLY A 139 -5.81 -0.41 -1.84
CA GLY A 139 -6.77 -0.34 -2.94
C GLY A 139 -6.79 1.03 -3.61
N GLY A 140 -7.87 1.32 -4.32
CA GLY A 140 -8.03 2.60 -5.00
C GLY A 140 -9.50 2.96 -5.26
N MET A 141 -9.80 4.25 -5.32
CA MET A 141 -11.17 4.78 -5.43
C MET A 141 -11.94 4.31 -6.67
N LEU A 142 -11.23 3.84 -7.72
CA LEU A 142 -11.87 3.28 -8.91
C LEU A 142 -12.69 2.01 -8.62
N ALA A 143 -12.48 1.35 -7.48
CA ALA A 143 -13.40 0.34 -6.99
C ALA A 143 -14.83 0.90 -6.82
N HIS A 144 -14.96 2.11 -6.30
CA HIS A 144 -16.25 2.73 -5.95
C HIS A 144 -16.69 3.79 -6.95
N ARG A 145 -15.78 4.25 -7.80
CA ARG A 145 -16.04 5.20 -8.88
C ARG A 145 -15.43 4.71 -10.19
N PRO A 146 -16.05 3.72 -10.86
CA PRO A 146 -15.58 3.23 -12.15
C PRO A 146 -15.53 4.34 -13.19
N MET A 147 -14.47 4.35 -14.00
CA MET A 147 -14.31 5.34 -15.07
C MET A 147 -14.24 4.63 -16.44
N PRO A 148 -14.73 5.27 -17.51
CA PRO A 148 -14.57 4.76 -18.88
C PRO A 148 -13.11 4.44 -19.17
N GLY A 149 -12.84 3.32 -19.84
CA GLY A 149 -11.50 2.87 -20.18
C GLY A 149 -10.69 2.29 -19.01
N MET A 150 -11.30 2.02 -17.86
CA MET A 150 -10.60 1.51 -16.67
C MET A 150 -11.23 0.26 -16.03
N PRO A 151 -11.82 -0.69 -16.78
CA PRO A 151 -12.52 -1.82 -16.18
C PRO A 151 -11.60 -2.75 -15.38
N LEU A 152 -10.37 -2.98 -15.85
CA LEU A 152 -9.41 -3.84 -15.16
C LEU A 152 -8.79 -3.17 -13.92
N VAL A 153 -8.62 -1.84 -13.94
CA VAL A 153 -8.20 -1.08 -12.75
C VAL A 153 -9.28 -1.15 -11.67
N THR A 154 -10.54 -0.99 -12.06
CA THR A 154 -11.70 -1.14 -11.17
C THR A 154 -11.73 -2.53 -10.53
N ALA A 155 -11.59 -3.59 -11.35
CA ALA A 155 -11.55 -4.97 -10.86
C ALA A 155 -10.37 -5.19 -9.90
N SER A 156 -9.17 -4.72 -10.26
CA SER A 156 -7.97 -4.83 -9.43
C SER A 156 -8.14 -4.15 -8.06
N ALA A 157 -8.78 -2.99 -8.01
CA ALA A 157 -9.03 -2.29 -6.76
C ALA A 157 -10.00 -3.07 -5.86
N HIS A 158 -11.07 -3.65 -6.42
CA HIS A 158 -12.02 -4.48 -5.68
C HIS A 158 -11.39 -5.79 -5.17
N THR A 159 -10.47 -6.40 -5.93
CA THR A 159 -9.82 -7.64 -5.46
C THR A 159 -9.02 -7.41 -4.17
N THR A 160 -8.40 -6.23 -4.02
CA THR A 160 -7.68 -5.86 -2.80
C THR A 160 -8.61 -5.75 -1.59
N GLU A 161 -9.78 -5.13 -1.79
CA GLU A 161 -10.78 -4.98 -0.72
C GLU A 161 -11.36 -6.34 -0.31
N GLY A 162 -11.72 -7.17 -1.29
CA GLY A 162 -12.19 -8.54 -1.04
C GLY A 162 -11.16 -9.40 -0.33
N LEU A 163 -9.88 -9.29 -0.71
CA LEU A 163 -8.78 -9.98 -0.05
C LEU A 163 -8.65 -9.54 1.41
N ALA A 164 -8.70 -8.22 1.68
CA ALA A 164 -8.62 -7.71 3.05
C ALA A 164 -9.75 -8.24 3.94
N MET A 165 -11.00 -8.27 3.44
CA MET A 165 -12.14 -8.82 4.17
C MET A 165 -12.00 -10.32 4.45
N GLY A 166 -11.57 -11.11 3.45
CA GLY A 166 -11.33 -12.54 3.61
C GLY A 166 -10.24 -12.83 4.65
N LEU A 167 -9.09 -12.15 4.51
CA LEU A 167 -7.97 -12.28 5.44
C LEU A 167 -8.32 -11.82 6.86
N ALA A 168 -9.14 -10.78 7.02
CA ALA A 168 -9.58 -10.30 8.34
C ALA A 168 -10.36 -11.39 9.11
N ARG A 169 -11.12 -12.22 8.40
CA ARG A 169 -11.85 -13.34 9.00
C ARG A 169 -10.97 -14.54 9.29
N ASP A 170 -10.06 -14.83 8.35
CA ASP A 170 -9.21 -16.02 8.39
C ASP A 170 -8.07 -15.88 9.40
N LEU A 171 -7.47 -14.69 9.49
CA LEU A 171 -6.28 -14.43 10.32
C LEU A 171 -6.59 -13.92 11.73
N ALA A 172 -7.85 -13.80 12.12
CA ALA A 172 -8.21 -13.31 13.46
C ALA A 172 -7.41 -14.04 14.55
N PRO A 173 -6.85 -13.34 15.55
CA PRO A 173 -7.10 -11.93 15.92
C PRO A 173 -6.22 -10.88 15.21
N ILE A 174 -5.34 -11.27 14.28
CA ILE A 174 -4.60 -10.31 13.45
C ILE A 174 -5.60 -9.49 12.65
N ARG A 175 -5.49 -8.17 12.70
CA ARG A 175 -6.42 -7.26 12.02
C ARG A 175 -5.97 -7.03 10.58
N VAL A 176 -6.89 -7.14 9.63
CA VAL A 176 -6.59 -6.86 8.22
C VAL A 176 -7.58 -5.84 7.68
N ASN A 177 -7.08 -4.77 7.05
CA ASN A 177 -7.90 -3.70 6.48
C ASN A 177 -7.33 -3.27 5.12
N ALA A 178 -8.11 -2.54 4.35
CA ALA A 178 -7.66 -1.89 3.12
C ALA A 178 -7.75 -0.37 3.25
N VAL A 179 -6.81 0.36 2.62
CA VAL A 179 -6.91 1.81 2.39
C VAL A 179 -7.25 2.01 0.92
N CYS A 180 -8.41 2.61 0.67
CA CYS A 180 -8.89 2.94 -0.66
C CYS A 180 -8.45 4.38 -0.99
N LEU A 181 -7.41 4.52 -1.79
CA LEU A 181 -6.80 5.81 -2.12
C LEU A 181 -7.47 6.47 -3.33
N GLY A 182 -7.69 7.77 -3.24
CA GLY A 182 -7.92 8.63 -4.39
C GLY A 182 -6.64 8.93 -5.17
N LEU A 183 -6.61 10.07 -5.86
CA LEU A 183 -5.40 10.54 -6.51
C LEU A 183 -4.45 11.14 -5.46
N ILE A 184 -3.39 10.42 -5.12
CA ILE A 184 -2.36 10.87 -4.18
C ILE A 184 -1.16 11.41 -4.95
N MET A 185 -0.72 12.63 -4.63
CA MET A 185 0.32 13.39 -5.31
C MET A 185 1.72 12.83 -5.01
N SER A 186 1.94 11.56 -5.39
CA SER A 186 3.26 10.95 -5.41
C SER A 186 4.10 11.47 -6.58
N GLU A 187 5.42 11.24 -6.57
CA GLU A 187 6.32 11.59 -7.67
C GLU A 187 5.80 11.08 -9.03
N GLN A 188 5.31 9.84 -9.06
CA GLN A 188 4.75 9.23 -10.27
C GLN A 188 3.49 9.96 -10.77
N VAL A 189 2.59 10.36 -9.86
CA VAL A 189 1.37 11.09 -10.22
C VAL A 189 1.69 12.48 -10.74
N GLN A 190 2.68 13.15 -10.18
CA GLN A 190 3.13 14.47 -10.67
C GLN A 190 3.61 14.43 -12.12
N THR A 191 4.09 13.29 -12.62
CA THR A 191 4.48 13.14 -14.05
C THR A 191 3.31 13.01 -15.01
N MET A 192 2.07 12.84 -14.54
CA MET A 192 0.88 12.67 -15.39
C MET A 192 0.45 13.94 -16.15
N GLY A 193 1.00 15.10 -15.77
CA GLY A 193 0.66 16.39 -16.32
C GLY A 193 -0.59 17.02 -15.68
N GLU A 194 -0.58 18.37 -15.60
CA GLU A 194 -1.58 19.16 -14.87
C GLU A 194 -3.02 18.92 -15.38
N ALA A 195 -3.21 18.83 -16.70
CA ALA A 195 -4.53 18.63 -17.30
C ALA A 195 -5.15 17.30 -16.88
N THR A 196 -4.35 16.23 -16.81
CA THR A 196 -4.80 14.91 -16.36
C THR A 196 -5.16 14.95 -14.87
N ILE A 197 -4.29 15.52 -14.03
CA ILE A 197 -4.53 15.68 -12.59
C ILE A 197 -5.82 16.46 -12.36
N LYS A 198 -6.01 17.59 -13.06
CA LYS A 198 -7.22 18.40 -12.99
C LYS A 198 -8.47 17.61 -13.43
N GLY A 199 -8.36 16.79 -14.47
CA GLY A 199 -9.45 15.92 -14.92
C GLY A 199 -9.94 14.95 -13.83
N PHE A 200 -9.03 14.44 -12.99
CA PHE A 200 -9.36 13.56 -11.87
C PHE A 200 -9.90 14.30 -10.65
N THR A 201 -9.53 15.57 -10.45
CA THR A 201 -9.73 16.27 -9.17
C THR A 201 -10.77 17.38 -9.20
N ALA A 202 -11.08 17.94 -10.38
CA ALA A 202 -11.91 19.15 -10.49
C ALA A 202 -13.32 19.00 -9.89
N ASN A 203 -13.91 17.79 -9.96
CA ASN A 203 -15.24 17.51 -9.46
C ASN A 203 -15.27 16.85 -8.08
N LEU A 204 -14.12 16.72 -7.43
CA LEU A 204 -14.08 16.14 -6.08
C LEU A 204 -14.66 17.14 -5.07
N PRO A 205 -15.31 16.69 -4.00
CA PRO A 205 -15.67 17.54 -2.85
C PRO A 205 -14.46 18.31 -2.29
N LEU A 206 -13.29 17.67 -2.22
CA LEU A 206 -12.00 18.34 -2.01
C LEU A 206 -11.27 18.40 -3.36
N PRO A 207 -11.34 19.51 -4.13
CA PRO A 207 -10.94 19.54 -5.54
C PRO A 207 -9.43 19.62 -5.75
N ARG A 208 -8.69 18.70 -5.17
CA ARG A 208 -7.25 18.53 -5.28
C ARG A 208 -6.85 17.07 -5.12
N GLY A 209 -5.61 16.74 -5.48
CA GLY A 209 -5.00 15.49 -5.05
C GLY A 209 -4.70 15.50 -3.55
N GLY A 210 -4.76 14.34 -2.92
CA GLY A 210 -4.28 14.16 -1.55
C GLY A 210 -2.75 14.16 -1.51
N THR A 211 -2.15 14.53 -0.38
CA THR A 211 -0.70 14.39 -0.20
C THR A 211 -0.32 12.98 0.23
N VAL A 212 0.96 12.64 0.12
CA VAL A 212 1.49 11.36 0.59
C VAL A 212 1.34 11.24 2.11
N GLU A 213 1.52 12.33 2.83
CA GLU A 213 1.38 12.43 4.28
C GLU A 213 -0.07 12.20 4.71
N GLU A 214 -1.05 12.83 4.03
CA GLU A 214 -2.48 12.60 4.28
C GLU A 214 -2.87 11.12 4.08
N ALA A 215 -2.31 10.47 3.06
CA ALA A 215 -2.51 9.05 2.84
C ALA A 215 -1.87 8.20 3.96
N ALA A 216 -0.64 8.55 4.38
CA ALA A 216 0.09 7.81 5.42
C ALA A 216 -0.66 7.76 6.75
N GLU A 217 -1.34 8.84 7.14
CA GLU A 217 -2.14 8.89 8.38
C GLU A 217 -3.21 7.80 8.46
N ALA A 218 -3.80 7.41 7.33
CA ALA A 218 -4.78 6.33 7.30
C ALA A 218 -4.16 4.98 7.69
N TYR A 219 -2.95 4.70 7.24
CA TYR A 219 -2.24 3.47 7.62
C TYR A 219 -1.83 3.48 9.09
N LEU A 220 -1.34 4.62 9.60
CA LEU A 220 -1.03 4.78 11.01
C LEU A 220 -2.28 4.59 11.88
N TYR A 221 -3.41 5.14 11.45
CA TYR A 221 -4.69 4.92 12.12
C TYR A 221 -5.03 3.42 12.19
N LEU A 222 -4.95 2.69 11.06
CA LEU A 222 -5.26 1.26 11.03
C LEU A 222 -4.30 0.40 11.86
N MET A 223 -3.03 0.78 11.96
CA MET A 223 -2.08 0.13 12.87
C MET A 223 -2.47 0.33 14.34
N ARG A 224 -2.93 1.53 14.71
CA ARG A 224 -3.28 1.93 16.08
C ARG A 224 -4.69 1.54 16.52
N ALA A 225 -5.61 1.34 15.58
CA ALA A 225 -7.03 1.10 15.83
C ALA A 225 -7.29 -0.38 16.16
N THR A 226 -7.22 -0.75 17.42
CA THR A 226 -7.25 -2.14 17.91
C THR A 226 -8.61 -2.85 17.75
N TYR A 227 -9.67 -2.13 17.39
CA TYR A 227 -11.03 -2.69 17.19
C TYR A 227 -11.54 -2.50 15.75
N VAL A 228 -10.60 -2.30 14.78
CA VAL A 228 -10.92 -2.13 13.36
C VAL A 228 -10.29 -3.24 12.56
N THR A 229 -11.12 -4.09 11.94
CA THR A 229 -10.70 -5.16 11.03
C THR A 229 -11.75 -5.39 9.96
N GLY A 230 -11.34 -5.85 8.76
CA GLY A 230 -12.21 -6.09 7.62
C GLY A 230 -12.77 -4.82 6.98
N GLN A 231 -12.20 -3.65 7.28
CA GLN A 231 -12.71 -2.36 6.81
C GLN A 231 -11.94 -1.84 5.60
N VAL A 232 -12.63 -1.02 4.81
CA VAL A 232 -12.06 -0.24 3.72
C VAL A 232 -12.10 1.23 4.12
N LEU A 233 -10.95 1.81 4.44
CA LEU A 233 -10.83 3.22 4.80
C LEU A 233 -10.56 4.05 3.55
N ARG A 234 -11.50 4.94 3.18
CA ARG A 234 -11.39 5.79 2.00
C ARG A 234 -10.64 7.07 2.31
N VAL A 235 -9.61 7.36 1.50
CA VAL A 235 -8.80 8.58 1.53
C VAL A 235 -8.74 9.11 0.09
N ASP A 236 -9.83 9.71 -0.37
CA ASP A 236 -10.07 9.98 -1.78
C ASP A 236 -10.61 11.38 -2.10
N GLY A 237 -10.59 12.29 -1.11
CA GLY A 237 -11.14 13.63 -1.27
C GLY A 237 -12.64 13.68 -1.56
N GLY A 238 -13.37 12.61 -1.22
CA GLY A 238 -14.77 12.43 -1.52
C GLY A 238 -15.04 11.90 -2.93
N GLY A 239 -14.00 11.38 -3.62
CA GLY A 239 -14.10 10.93 -5.00
C GLY A 239 -15.08 9.79 -5.23
N SER A 240 -15.32 8.95 -4.24
CA SER A 240 -16.33 7.89 -4.30
C SER A 240 -17.79 8.36 -4.12
N LEU A 241 -18.02 9.66 -3.91
CA LEU A 241 -19.35 10.26 -3.73
C LEU A 241 -19.88 10.93 -5.00
N VAL A 242 -19.04 11.15 -6.01
CA VAL A 242 -19.35 11.94 -7.22
C VAL A 242 -19.03 11.22 -8.51
#